data_106d25af3b402a955d613c32c1a7b806
#
_entry.id   106d25af3b402a955d613c32c1a7b806
#
_cell.length_a   1.000
_cell.length_b   1.000
_cell.length_c   1.000
_cell.angle_alpha   90.00
_cell.angle_beta   90.00
_cell.angle_gamma   90.00
#
_symmetry.space_group_name_H-M   'P 1'
#
loop_
_entity.id
_entity.type
_entity.pdbx_description
1 polymer ?
#
loop_
_entity_poly.entity_id
_entity_poly.type
_entity_poly.pdbx_seq_one_letter_code
_entity_poly.pdbx_strand_id
1 'polypeptide(L)'
;MEIRTMANQKPGKDNFTRNLVIAVVVGVVLIMLVPTLLSKQTNTSAKIPASVSAERGYGIVFNDELKGVPLIEIYEDFQCPVCAQFEKLQGDYIESLISAKKATVVYHTLSFLGPESINAANAAACSADEGKFLGYHRALYANQPAENTGVWSNDVLGILGQAAGITSKSFTSCVNNMNYKGWVSNAAAAGAKANVNSTPTVFINGKEIDRKTEYFNADKFKAAVERG
;
A
#
# COMPACT_ATOMS: atom_id res chain seq x y z
N MET A 1 -54.82 33.48 59.65
CA MET A 1 -54.82 32.60 58.49
C MET A 1 -53.94 33.28 57.46
N GLU A 2 -52.65 32.94 57.46
CA GLU A 2 -51.63 33.67 56.69
C GLU A 2 -51.30 32.81 55.48
N ILE A 3 -51.53 33.30 54.28
CA ILE A 3 -51.25 32.68 53.02
C ILE A 3 -49.79 33.02 52.62
N ARG A 4 -48.87 32.07 52.77
CA ARG A 4 -47.48 32.17 52.28
C ARG A 4 -47.46 32.01 50.75
N THR A 5 -47.08 33.07 50.07
CA THR A 5 -46.81 33.11 48.63
C THR A 5 -45.48 32.37 48.37
N MET A 6 -45.52 31.25 47.58
CA MET A 6 -44.32 30.59 47.13
C MET A 6 -43.68 31.41 46.01
N ALA A 7 -42.45 31.85 46.20
CA ALA A 7 -41.63 32.48 45.20
C ALA A 7 -41.17 31.46 44.12
N ASN A 8 -41.47 31.77 42.87
CA ASN A 8 -41.07 31.00 41.68
C ASN A 8 -39.59 31.26 41.42
N GLN A 9 -38.73 30.29 41.77
CA GLN A 9 -37.29 30.34 41.41
C GLN A 9 -37.13 29.99 39.94
N LYS A 10 -36.66 30.94 39.14
CA LYS A 10 -36.21 30.71 37.77
C LYS A 10 -35.01 29.75 37.78
N PRO A 11 -34.95 28.70 36.92
CA PRO A 11 -33.79 27.82 36.83
C PRO A 11 -32.58 28.64 36.38
N GLY A 12 -31.52 28.63 37.18
CA GLY A 12 -30.22 29.23 36.84
C GLY A 12 -29.68 28.59 35.57
N LYS A 13 -29.22 29.43 34.63
CA LYS A 13 -28.52 28.95 33.42
C LYS A 13 -27.27 28.22 33.87
N ASP A 14 -27.28 26.92 33.76
CA ASP A 14 -26.16 26.06 34.13
C ASP A 14 -25.04 26.14 33.07
N ASN A 15 -24.26 27.23 33.18
CA ASN A 15 -23.14 27.51 32.28
C ASN A 15 -22.04 26.45 32.42
N PHE A 16 -21.96 25.76 33.56
CA PHE A 16 -20.98 24.69 33.80
C PHE A 16 -21.28 23.49 32.92
N THR A 17 -22.51 22.99 32.91
CA THR A 17 -22.89 21.82 32.07
C THR A 17 -22.74 22.15 30.60
N ARG A 18 -23.11 23.34 30.17
CA ARG A 18 -22.94 23.80 28.78
C ARG A 18 -21.45 23.83 28.37
N ASN A 19 -20.60 24.40 29.21
CA ASN A 19 -19.17 24.49 28.92
C ASN A 19 -18.49 23.11 28.94
N LEU A 20 -18.92 22.20 29.82
CA LEU A 20 -18.47 20.82 29.86
C LEU A 20 -18.84 20.08 28.56
N VAL A 21 -20.09 20.20 28.10
CA VAL A 21 -20.54 19.59 26.85
C VAL A 21 -19.74 20.11 25.65
N ILE A 22 -19.52 21.43 25.58
CA ILE A 22 -18.70 22.04 24.52
C ILE A 22 -17.27 21.50 24.56
N ALA A 23 -16.66 21.42 25.74
CA ALA A 23 -15.30 20.89 25.87
C ALA A 23 -15.18 19.41 25.41
N VAL A 24 -16.17 18.57 25.76
CA VAL A 24 -16.22 17.17 25.32
C VAL A 24 -16.39 17.07 23.81
N VAL A 25 -17.31 17.83 23.21
CA VAL A 25 -17.56 17.84 21.78
C VAL A 25 -16.31 18.31 21.01
N VAL A 26 -15.65 19.38 21.46
CA VAL A 26 -14.41 19.89 20.87
C VAL A 26 -13.30 18.86 21.01
N GLY A 27 -13.18 18.20 22.15
CA GLY A 27 -12.20 17.13 22.38
C GLY A 27 -12.40 15.95 21.43
N VAL A 28 -13.64 15.48 21.25
CA VAL A 28 -13.97 14.38 20.31
C VAL A 28 -13.69 14.78 18.86
N VAL A 29 -14.05 16.00 18.47
CA VAL A 29 -13.78 16.52 17.12
C VAL A 29 -12.26 16.62 16.86
N LEU A 30 -11.48 17.08 17.83
CA LEU A 30 -10.02 17.13 17.72
C LEU A 30 -9.40 15.74 17.64
N ILE A 31 -9.88 14.78 18.42
CA ILE A 31 -9.41 13.37 18.36
C ILE A 31 -9.73 12.73 16.98
N MET A 32 -10.86 13.08 16.37
CA MET A 32 -11.22 12.58 15.03
C MET A 32 -10.48 13.28 13.89
N LEU A 33 -10.19 14.60 14.02
CA LEU A 33 -9.56 15.38 12.95
C LEU A 33 -8.03 15.28 12.94
N VAL A 34 -7.39 15.19 14.11
CA VAL A 34 -5.91 15.15 14.22
C VAL A 34 -5.31 13.94 13.51
N PRO A 35 -5.82 12.69 13.68
CA PRO A 35 -5.28 11.55 12.94
C PRO A 35 -5.44 11.68 11.42
N THR A 36 -6.57 12.24 10.94
CA THR A 36 -6.82 12.42 9.50
C THR A 36 -5.94 13.49 8.86
N LEU A 37 -5.52 14.48 9.62
CA LEU A 37 -4.57 15.51 9.15
C LEU A 37 -3.13 15.02 9.18
N LEU A 38 -2.75 14.19 10.18
CA LEU A 38 -1.42 13.62 10.30
C LEU A 38 -1.17 12.48 9.30
N SER A 39 -2.20 11.71 8.91
CA SER A 39 -2.08 10.61 7.95
C SER A 39 -1.95 11.06 6.49
N LYS A 40 -2.06 12.36 6.19
CA LYS A 40 -2.00 12.91 4.82
C LYS A 40 -0.64 13.47 4.41
N GLN A 41 0.37 13.47 5.29
CA GLN A 41 1.70 13.97 4.94
C GLN A 41 2.54 12.85 4.33
N THR A 42 2.71 12.88 2.99
CA THR A 42 3.79 12.14 2.34
C THR A 42 5.13 12.68 2.83
N ASN A 43 6.05 11.80 3.19
CA ASN A 43 7.40 12.20 3.57
C ASN A 43 8.20 12.56 2.32
N THR A 44 8.20 13.85 1.96
CA THR A 44 8.91 14.36 0.77
C THR A 44 10.43 14.19 0.84
N SER A 45 10.98 13.93 2.03
CA SER A 45 12.40 13.64 2.24
C SER A 45 12.72 12.14 2.17
N ALA A 46 11.72 11.27 1.99
CA ALA A 46 11.95 9.84 1.91
C ALA A 46 12.81 9.49 0.70
N LYS A 47 13.82 8.64 0.90
CA LYS A 47 14.57 8.05 -0.19
C LYS A 47 13.61 7.26 -1.10
N ILE A 48 13.74 7.42 -2.41
CA ILE A 48 12.91 6.76 -3.42
C ILE A 48 13.79 5.77 -4.20
N PRO A 49 13.36 4.51 -4.41
CA PRO A 49 14.07 3.56 -5.25
C PRO A 49 14.20 4.03 -6.71
N ALA A 50 15.20 3.54 -7.42
CA ALA A 50 15.54 4.00 -8.77
C ALA A 50 14.40 3.85 -9.80
N SER A 51 13.58 2.80 -9.68
CA SER A 51 12.47 2.50 -10.60
C SER A 51 11.11 3.01 -10.12
N VAL A 52 11.08 3.93 -9.15
CA VAL A 52 9.82 4.46 -8.57
C VAL A 52 9.47 5.80 -9.18
N SER A 53 8.19 5.97 -9.53
CA SER A 53 7.62 7.25 -9.92
C SER A 53 6.66 7.80 -8.87
N ALA A 54 6.95 9.00 -8.35
CA ALA A 54 6.03 9.71 -7.46
C ALA A 54 4.72 10.10 -8.19
N GLU A 55 4.80 10.39 -9.48
CA GLU A 55 3.64 10.72 -10.33
C GLU A 55 2.74 9.50 -10.54
N ARG A 56 3.32 8.29 -10.49
CA ARG A 56 2.61 7.01 -10.50
C ARG A 56 2.33 6.49 -9.10
N GLY A 57 1.99 7.35 -8.13
CA GLY A 57 1.61 6.94 -6.78
C GLY A 57 2.70 6.20 -6.01
N TYR A 58 3.97 6.53 -6.25
CA TYR A 58 5.13 5.83 -5.66
C TYR A 58 5.25 4.36 -6.04
N GLY A 59 4.59 3.92 -7.13
CA GLY A 59 4.75 2.56 -7.66
C GLY A 59 6.09 2.33 -8.32
N ILE A 60 6.51 1.07 -8.36
CA ILE A 60 7.68 0.60 -9.13
C ILE A 60 7.22 0.41 -10.57
N VAL A 61 7.84 1.14 -11.50
CA VAL A 61 7.34 1.29 -12.87
C VAL A 61 8.25 0.59 -13.87
N PHE A 62 7.63 -0.09 -14.83
CA PHE A 62 8.28 -0.69 -15.99
C PHE A 62 7.70 -0.10 -17.27
N ASN A 63 8.58 0.27 -18.19
CA ASN A 63 8.25 0.78 -19.52
C ASN A 63 7.41 2.06 -19.53
N ASP A 64 7.66 3.01 -18.60
CA ASP A 64 6.90 4.28 -18.52
C ASP A 64 7.05 5.18 -19.74
N GLU A 65 8.09 4.96 -20.53
CA GLU A 65 8.36 5.68 -21.78
C GLU A 65 7.41 5.32 -22.93
N LEU A 66 6.73 4.18 -22.85
CA LEU A 66 5.87 3.69 -23.92
C LEU A 66 4.60 4.54 -24.07
N LYS A 67 4.11 4.63 -25.31
CA LYS A 67 2.86 5.31 -25.66
C LYS A 67 1.96 4.35 -26.43
N GLY A 68 0.64 4.47 -26.24
CA GLY A 68 -0.34 3.64 -26.94
C GLY A 68 -0.33 2.16 -26.55
N VAL A 69 0.20 1.84 -25.39
CA VAL A 69 0.15 0.50 -24.79
C VAL A 69 -0.71 0.53 -23.53
N PRO A 70 -1.28 -0.60 -23.10
CA PRO A 70 -2.02 -0.68 -21.85
C PRO A 70 -1.17 -0.27 -20.64
N LEU A 71 -1.76 0.50 -19.71
CA LEU A 71 -1.23 0.76 -18.38
C LEU A 71 -1.87 -0.21 -17.40
N ILE A 72 -1.08 -1.07 -16.80
CA ILE A 72 -1.51 -2.04 -15.78
C ILE A 72 -0.97 -1.59 -14.44
N GLU A 73 -1.85 -1.29 -13.48
CA GLU A 73 -1.48 -0.91 -12.11
C GLU A 73 -1.95 -1.98 -11.15
N ILE A 74 -1.04 -2.53 -10.35
CA ILE A 74 -1.28 -3.64 -9.44
C ILE A 74 -0.97 -3.18 -8.02
N TYR A 75 -1.98 -3.10 -7.18
CA TYR A 75 -1.85 -2.83 -5.76
C TYR A 75 -1.86 -4.15 -5.00
N GLU A 76 -0.79 -4.40 -4.27
CA GLU A 76 -0.54 -5.69 -3.64
C GLU A 76 0.11 -5.55 -2.27
N ASP A 77 0.02 -6.60 -1.46
CA ASP A 77 0.75 -6.75 -0.20
C ASP A 77 1.44 -8.13 -0.20
N PHE A 78 2.72 -8.16 0.06
CA PHE A 78 3.50 -9.41 0.00
C PHE A 78 3.05 -10.47 1.00
N GLN A 79 2.35 -10.11 2.07
CA GLN A 79 1.75 -11.08 2.99
C GLN A 79 0.36 -11.56 2.55
N CYS A 80 -0.29 -10.92 1.57
CA CYS A 80 -1.65 -11.26 1.16
C CYS A 80 -1.70 -12.58 0.38
N PRO A 81 -2.39 -13.64 0.89
CA PRO A 81 -2.46 -14.92 0.20
C PRO A 81 -3.19 -14.84 -1.15
N VAL A 82 -4.14 -13.90 -1.26
CA VAL A 82 -4.89 -13.67 -2.51
C VAL A 82 -4.00 -13.01 -3.56
N CYS A 83 -3.05 -12.16 -3.14
CA CYS A 83 -2.03 -11.62 -4.03
C CYS A 83 -1.09 -12.72 -4.55
N ALA A 84 -0.66 -13.65 -3.69
CA ALA A 84 0.13 -14.79 -4.14
C ALA A 84 -0.61 -15.67 -5.16
N GLN A 85 -1.91 -15.85 -4.98
CA GLN A 85 -2.73 -16.57 -5.96
C GLN A 85 -2.82 -15.81 -7.29
N PHE A 86 -3.00 -14.49 -7.25
CA PHE A 86 -3.02 -13.64 -8.43
C PHE A 86 -1.67 -13.72 -9.17
N GLU A 87 -0.57 -13.52 -8.46
CA GLU A 87 0.78 -13.59 -9.04
C GLU A 87 1.06 -14.95 -9.66
N LYS A 88 0.71 -16.03 -8.99
CA LYS A 88 0.85 -17.39 -9.53
C LYS A 88 0.13 -17.61 -10.85
N LEU A 89 -1.01 -16.95 -11.07
CA LEU A 89 -1.84 -17.13 -12.26
C LEU A 89 -1.51 -16.13 -13.38
N GLN A 90 -1.12 -14.90 -13.02
CA GLN A 90 -0.99 -13.82 -13.99
C GLN A 90 0.45 -13.29 -14.13
N GLY A 91 1.33 -13.57 -13.15
CA GLY A 91 2.67 -13.01 -13.08
C GLY A 91 3.50 -13.25 -14.33
N ASP A 92 3.54 -14.48 -14.83
CA ASP A 92 4.30 -14.81 -16.05
C ASP A 92 3.79 -14.05 -17.28
N TYR A 93 2.47 -13.88 -17.40
CA TYR A 93 1.89 -13.10 -18.49
C TYR A 93 2.25 -11.62 -18.36
N ILE A 94 2.13 -11.03 -17.16
CA ILE A 94 2.48 -9.62 -16.90
C ILE A 94 3.97 -9.38 -17.18
N GLU A 95 4.85 -10.24 -16.70
CA GLU A 95 6.29 -10.14 -16.99
C GLU A 95 6.60 -10.30 -18.48
N SER A 96 5.84 -11.12 -19.21
CA SER A 96 5.98 -11.24 -20.66
C SER A 96 5.64 -9.93 -21.38
N LEU A 97 4.63 -9.21 -20.91
CA LEU A 97 4.25 -7.90 -21.44
C LEU A 97 5.34 -6.85 -21.17
N ILE A 98 5.94 -6.86 -19.96
CA ILE A 98 7.06 -5.99 -19.61
C ILE A 98 8.25 -6.26 -20.53
N SER A 99 8.66 -7.52 -20.64
CA SER A 99 9.83 -7.94 -21.43
C SER A 99 9.67 -7.66 -22.92
N ALA A 100 8.45 -7.86 -23.44
CA ALA A 100 8.12 -7.57 -24.84
C ALA A 100 7.81 -6.11 -25.13
N LYS A 101 7.86 -5.23 -24.11
CA LYS A 101 7.48 -3.79 -24.20
C LYS A 101 6.06 -3.59 -24.75
N LYS A 102 5.11 -4.41 -24.31
CA LYS A 102 3.70 -4.38 -24.75
C LYS A 102 2.75 -3.73 -23.74
N ALA A 103 3.24 -3.39 -22.55
CA ALA A 103 2.49 -2.67 -21.54
C ALA A 103 3.43 -1.80 -20.69
N THR A 104 2.90 -0.73 -20.13
CA THR A 104 3.45 -0.08 -18.94
C THR A 104 2.88 -0.79 -17.72
N VAL A 105 3.72 -1.23 -16.79
CA VAL A 105 3.26 -1.92 -15.58
C VAL A 105 3.77 -1.20 -14.34
N VAL A 106 2.89 -1.00 -13.37
CA VAL A 106 3.18 -0.34 -12.09
C VAL A 106 2.80 -1.26 -10.94
N TYR A 107 3.77 -1.63 -10.11
CA TYR A 107 3.53 -2.37 -8.87
C TYR A 107 3.49 -1.40 -7.69
N HIS A 108 2.36 -1.35 -7.00
CA HIS A 108 2.15 -0.58 -5.78
C HIS A 108 2.21 -1.52 -4.59
N THR A 109 3.37 -1.61 -3.94
CA THR A 109 3.54 -2.48 -2.78
C THR A 109 2.98 -1.81 -1.54
N LEU A 110 1.83 -2.29 -1.08
CA LEU A 110 1.17 -1.82 0.13
C LEU A 110 1.66 -2.60 1.36
N SER A 111 1.27 -2.15 2.55
CA SER A 111 1.70 -2.76 3.82
C SER A 111 0.53 -2.83 4.82
N PHE A 112 -0.63 -3.33 4.35
CA PHE A 112 -1.85 -3.39 5.14
C PHE A 112 -1.78 -4.42 6.27
N LEU A 113 -1.03 -5.52 6.06
CA LEU A 113 -1.07 -6.69 6.91
C LEU A 113 -0.04 -6.65 8.06
N GLY A 114 0.66 -5.54 8.24
CA GLY A 114 1.47 -5.32 9.43
C GLY A 114 2.98 -5.19 9.19
N PRO A 115 3.81 -5.38 10.24
CA PRO A 115 5.23 -5.10 10.18
C PRO A 115 6.00 -5.91 9.14
N GLU A 116 5.65 -7.18 8.94
CA GLU A 116 6.31 -8.03 7.93
C GLU A 116 6.04 -7.55 6.51
N SER A 117 4.85 -6.99 6.23
CA SER A 117 4.57 -6.34 4.94
C SER A 117 5.47 -5.12 4.71
N ILE A 118 5.74 -4.33 5.77
CA ILE A 118 6.67 -3.19 5.70
C ILE A 118 8.08 -3.68 5.39
N ASN A 119 8.53 -4.75 6.05
CA ASN A 119 9.86 -5.33 5.83
C ASN A 119 10.00 -5.86 4.39
N ALA A 120 9.00 -6.61 3.92
CA ALA A 120 8.99 -7.16 2.56
C ALA A 120 8.95 -6.07 1.49
N ALA A 121 8.11 -5.05 1.64
CA ALA A 121 8.03 -3.90 0.73
C ALA A 121 9.36 -3.12 0.71
N ASN A 122 10.01 -2.91 1.87
CA ASN A 122 11.33 -2.31 1.92
C ASN A 122 12.38 -3.15 1.19
N ALA A 123 12.38 -4.47 1.38
CA ALA A 123 13.31 -5.37 0.71
C ALA A 123 13.09 -5.41 -0.82
N ALA A 124 11.83 -5.39 -1.26
CA ALA A 124 11.47 -5.27 -2.67
C ALA A 124 11.98 -3.95 -3.28
N ALA A 125 11.86 -2.83 -2.55
CA ALA A 125 12.45 -1.56 -2.97
C ALA A 125 13.98 -1.62 -3.08
N CYS A 126 14.65 -2.30 -2.13
CA CYS A 126 16.10 -2.52 -2.20
C CYS A 126 16.50 -3.35 -3.44
N SER A 127 15.67 -4.33 -3.83
CA SER A 127 15.91 -5.14 -5.03
C SER A 127 15.71 -4.34 -6.33
N ALA A 128 14.87 -3.31 -6.30
CA ALA A 128 14.68 -2.41 -7.44
C ALA A 128 15.95 -1.60 -7.74
N ASP A 129 16.69 -1.14 -6.72
CA ASP A 129 17.99 -0.48 -6.90
C ASP A 129 19.05 -1.39 -7.56
N GLU A 130 18.92 -2.70 -7.37
CA GLU A 130 19.80 -3.70 -7.99
C GLU A 130 19.31 -4.11 -9.41
N GLY A 131 18.20 -3.53 -9.90
CA GLY A 131 17.56 -3.92 -11.15
C GLY A 131 16.98 -5.33 -11.13
N LYS A 132 16.62 -5.84 -9.95
CA LYS A 132 16.20 -7.23 -9.71
C LYS A 132 14.78 -7.35 -9.13
N PHE A 133 13.98 -6.30 -9.21
CA PHE A 133 12.64 -6.28 -8.60
C PHE A 133 11.79 -7.49 -9.01
N LEU A 134 11.63 -7.78 -10.30
CA LEU A 134 10.74 -8.87 -10.76
C LEU A 134 11.17 -10.23 -10.22
N GLY A 135 12.45 -10.54 -10.26
CA GLY A 135 12.98 -11.80 -9.71
C GLY A 135 12.77 -11.89 -8.19
N TYR A 136 12.95 -10.78 -7.47
CA TYR A 136 12.76 -10.73 -6.03
C TYR A 136 11.28 -10.77 -5.63
N HIS A 137 10.42 -10.06 -6.36
CA HIS A 137 8.97 -10.08 -6.23
C HIS A 137 8.42 -11.52 -6.35
N ARG A 138 8.85 -12.24 -7.40
CA ARG A 138 8.51 -13.65 -7.58
C ARG A 138 9.02 -14.53 -6.42
N ALA A 139 10.25 -14.29 -5.95
CA ALA A 139 10.81 -15.02 -4.82
C ALA A 139 10.04 -14.81 -3.52
N LEU A 140 9.56 -13.59 -3.27
CA LEU A 140 8.71 -13.27 -2.12
C LEU A 140 7.41 -14.08 -2.16
N TYR A 141 6.66 -14.04 -3.27
CA TYR A 141 5.40 -14.78 -3.38
C TYR A 141 5.60 -16.31 -3.40
N ALA A 142 6.65 -16.80 -4.01
CA ALA A 142 6.96 -18.23 -4.01
C ALA A 142 7.31 -18.78 -2.62
N ASN A 143 7.76 -17.93 -1.71
CA ASN A 143 8.15 -18.28 -0.34
C ASN A 143 7.29 -17.55 0.71
N GLN A 144 6.06 -17.16 0.35
CA GLN A 144 5.18 -16.43 1.24
C GLN A 144 4.81 -17.28 2.46
N PRO A 145 5.13 -16.84 3.70
CA PRO A 145 4.68 -17.50 4.92
C PRO A 145 3.22 -17.17 5.21
N ALA A 146 2.64 -17.81 6.23
CA ALA A 146 1.40 -17.32 6.81
C ALA A 146 1.60 -15.91 7.40
N GLU A 147 0.53 -15.11 7.39
CA GLU A 147 0.56 -13.71 7.83
C GLU A 147 1.04 -13.57 9.27
N ASN A 148 1.93 -12.61 9.51
CA ASN A 148 2.39 -12.18 10.84
C ASN A 148 2.97 -13.32 11.71
N THR A 149 3.68 -14.27 11.11
CA THR A 149 4.35 -15.38 11.82
C THR A 149 5.75 -15.06 12.33
N GLY A 150 6.28 -13.89 12.00
CA GLY A 150 7.66 -13.48 12.34
C GLY A 150 8.72 -14.08 11.42
N VAL A 151 8.33 -14.83 10.39
CA VAL A 151 9.26 -15.48 9.46
C VAL A 151 10.00 -14.45 8.59
N TRP A 152 9.33 -13.41 8.13
CA TRP A 152 9.95 -12.39 7.29
C TRP A 152 10.72 -11.34 8.08
N SER A 153 11.75 -11.84 8.80
CA SER A 153 12.82 -11.00 9.33
C SER A 153 13.71 -10.45 8.21
N ASN A 154 14.47 -9.40 8.49
CA ASN A 154 15.43 -8.84 7.54
C ASN A 154 16.46 -9.87 7.07
N ASP A 155 16.87 -10.79 7.94
CA ASP A 155 17.82 -11.87 7.60
C ASP A 155 17.22 -12.82 6.56
N VAL A 156 15.98 -13.28 6.75
CA VAL A 156 15.27 -14.15 5.79
C VAL A 156 15.05 -13.42 4.46
N LEU A 157 14.63 -12.15 4.50
CA LEU A 157 14.47 -11.33 3.30
C LEU A 157 15.80 -11.13 2.55
N GLY A 158 16.91 -11.01 3.30
CA GLY A 158 18.27 -10.99 2.73
C GLY A 158 18.63 -12.30 2.01
N ILE A 159 18.25 -13.46 2.59
CA ILE A 159 18.47 -14.78 1.99
C ILE A 159 17.63 -14.94 0.72
N LEU A 160 16.38 -14.49 0.71
CA LEU A 160 15.55 -14.49 -0.50
C LEU A 160 16.15 -13.65 -1.63
N GLY A 161 16.91 -12.60 -1.31
CA GLY A 161 17.70 -11.86 -2.29
C GLY A 161 18.69 -12.74 -3.04
N GLN A 162 19.38 -13.64 -2.34
CA GLN A 162 20.32 -14.57 -2.98
C GLN A 162 19.61 -15.53 -3.94
N ALA A 163 18.41 -16.01 -3.57
CA ALA A 163 17.59 -16.85 -4.46
C ALA A 163 17.15 -16.08 -5.72
N ALA A 164 16.99 -14.77 -5.65
CA ALA A 164 16.72 -13.88 -6.80
C ALA A 164 17.99 -13.42 -7.55
N GLY A 165 19.16 -13.95 -7.18
CA GLY A 165 20.45 -13.60 -7.79
C GLY A 165 21.01 -12.25 -7.34
N ILE A 166 20.66 -11.79 -6.14
CA ILE A 166 21.19 -10.56 -5.53
C ILE A 166 22.19 -10.96 -4.44
N THR A 167 23.47 -10.71 -4.68
CA THR A 167 24.55 -11.08 -3.76
C THR A 167 25.31 -9.85 -3.22
N SER A 168 24.84 -8.64 -3.55
CA SER A 168 25.51 -7.41 -3.19
C SER A 168 25.39 -7.12 -1.69
N LYS A 169 26.44 -6.56 -1.09
CA LYS A 169 26.42 -6.04 0.28
C LYS A 169 25.50 -4.82 0.41
N SER A 170 25.31 -4.05 -0.67
CA SER A 170 24.41 -2.90 -0.72
C SER A 170 22.96 -3.33 -0.48
N PHE A 171 22.51 -4.41 -1.12
CA PHE A 171 21.18 -4.97 -0.90
C PHE A 171 20.97 -5.39 0.56
N THR A 172 21.87 -6.21 1.10
CA THR A 172 21.77 -6.67 2.51
C THR A 172 21.77 -5.50 3.49
N SER A 173 22.63 -4.51 3.27
CA SER A 173 22.65 -3.30 4.10
C SER A 173 21.36 -2.48 3.97
N CYS A 174 20.81 -2.36 2.76
CA CYS A 174 19.57 -1.66 2.48
C CYS A 174 18.39 -2.31 3.22
N VAL A 175 18.28 -3.64 3.17
CA VAL A 175 17.25 -4.41 3.86
C VAL A 175 17.36 -4.22 5.37
N ASN A 176 18.55 -4.43 5.94
CA ASN A 176 18.78 -4.37 7.39
C ASN A 176 18.55 -2.97 7.97
N ASN A 177 18.93 -1.93 7.24
CA ASN A 177 18.75 -0.55 7.67
C ASN A 177 17.37 0.03 7.36
N MET A 178 16.48 -0.73 6.77
CA MET A 178 15.14 -0.27 6.38
C MET A 178 15.17 1.03 5.56
N ASN A 179 16.08 1.10 4.57
CA ASN A 179 16.37 2.34 3.84
C ASN A 179 15.16 2.95 3.13
N TYR A 180 14.16 2.15 2.78
CA TYR A 180 12.96 2.56 2.07
C TYR A 180 11.68 2.59 2.92
N LYS A 181 11.80 2.51 4.27
CA LYS A 181 10.63 2.58 5.18
C LYS A 181 9.76 3.82 4.93
N GLY A 182 10.38 4.98 4.66
CA GLY A 182 9.65 6.21 4.34
C GLY A 182 8.89 6.11 3.01
N TRP A 183 9.49 5.49 1.99
CA TRP A 183 8.83 5.22 0.72
C TRP A 183 7.63 4.26 0.88
N VAL A 184 7.76 3.19 1.66
CA VAL A 184 6.65 2.27 1.98
C VAL A 184 5.46 3.04 2.55
N SER A 185 5.72 3.98 3.47
CA SER A 185 4.67 4.85 4.02
C SER A 185 4.02 5.74 2.94
N ASN A 186 4.81 6.28 2.01
CA ASN A 186 4.30 7.11 0.92
C ASN A 186 3.46 6.29 -0.07
N ALA A 187 3.88 5.07 -0.41
CA ALA A 187 3.12 4.15 -1.26
C ALA A 187 1.77 3.79 -0.62
N ALA A 188 1.76 3.49 0.69
CA ALA A 188 0.52 3.24 1.43
C ALA A 188 -0.42 4.46 1.43
N ALA A 189 0.12 5.67 1.65
CA ALA A 189 -0.66 6.91 1.59
C ALA A 189 -1.22 7.18 0.19
N ALA A 190 -0.47 6.87 -0.87
CA ALA A 190 -0.92 7.00 -2.26
C ALA A 190 -2.03 5.99 -2.59
N GLY A 191 -1.90 4.73 -2.16
CA GLY A 191 -2.96 3.73 -2.30
C GLY A 191 -4.26 4.16 -1.62
N ALA A 192 -4.18 4.71 -0.41
CA ALA A 192 -5.34 5.26 0.29
C ALA A 192 -6.00 6.43 -0.47
N LYS A 193 -5.21 7.32 -1.09
CA LYS A 193 -5.73 8.39 -1.96
C LYS A 193 -6.41 7.86 -3.22
N ALA A 194 -5.94 6.74 -3.75
CA ALA A 194 -6.55 6.04 -4.88
C ALA A 194 -7.79 5.22 -4.48
N ASN A 195 -8.25 5.33 -3.22
CA ASN A 195 -9.36 4.56 -2.64
C ASN A 195 -9.14 3.03 -2.70
N VAL A 196 -7.90 2.58 -2.70
CA VAL A 196 -7.57 1.15 -2.64
C VAL A 196 -7.69 0.68 -1.18
N ASN A 197 -8.66 -0.18 -0.90
CA ASN A 197 -8.99 -0.66 0.44
C ASN A 197 -8.72 -2.16 0.64
N SER A 198 -8.24 -2.83 -0.38
CA SER A 198 -7.95 -4.28 -0.35
C SER A 198 -6.92 -4.65 -1.41
N THR A 199 -6.27 -5.80 -1.22
CA THR A 199 -5.29 -6.35 -2.17
C THR A 199 -5.68 -7.79 -2.59
N PRO A 200 -5.36 -8.19 -3.81
CA PRO A 200 -4.90 -7.33 -4.89
C PRO A 200 -6.01 -6.40 -5.39
N THR A 201 -5.66 -5.21 -5.88
CA THR A 201 -6.54 -4.36 -6.69
C THR A 201 -5.81 -4.03 -7.98
N VAL A 202 -6.45 -4.25 -9.13
CA VAL A 202 -5.83 -4.12 -10.45
C VAL A 202 -6.63 -3.17 -11.32
N PHE A 203 -5.92 -2.15 -11.84
CA PHE A 203 -6.47 -1.22 -12.81
C PHE A 203 -5.82 -1.46 -14.18
N ILE A 204 -6.61 -1.33 -15.24
CA ILE A 204 -6.14 -1.26 -16.61
C ILE A 204 -6.63 0.07 -17.19
N ASN A 205 -5.70 0.92 -17.62
CA ASN A 205 -5.95 2.28 -18.08
C ASN A 205 -6.84 3.10 -17.12
N GLY A 206 -6.56 2.99 -15.81
CA GLY A 206 -7.26 3.71 -14.75
C GLY A 206 -8.64 3.15 -14.39
N LYS A 207 -9.08 2.01 -14.97
CA LYS A 207 -10.32 1.35 -14.63
C LYS A 207 -10.05 0.04 -13.90
N GLU A 208 -10.60 -0.12 -12.70
CA GLU A 208 -10.52 -1.40 -11.99
C GLU A 208 -11.24 -2.50 -12.79
N ILE A 209 -10.56 -3.62 -13.00
CA ILE A 209 -11.13 -4.81 -13.63
C ILE A 209 -11.92 -5.65 -12.62
N ASP A 210 -12.80 -6.52 -13.08
CA ASP A 210 -13.69 -7.29 -12.20
C ASP A 210 -12.91 -8.35 -11.41
N ARG A 211 -12.85 -8.16 -10.10
CA ARG A 211 -12.13 -9.04 -9.18
C ARG A 211 -12.65 -10.48 -9.17
N LYS A 212 -13.94 -10.66 -9.34
CA LYS A 212 -14.58 -11.99 -9.26
C LYS A 212 -14.40 -12.82 -10.53
N THR A 213 -14.33 -12.15 -11.67
CA THR A 213 -14.38 -12.84 -12.97
C THR A 213 -13.08 -12.74 -13.75
N GLU A 214 -12.24 -11.69 -13.54
CA GLU A 214 -11.08 -11.42 -14.39
C GLU A 214 -9.74 -11.72 -13.69
N TYR A 215 -9.62 -11.51 -12.37
CA TYR A 215 -8.33 -11.68 -11.65
C TYR A 215 -7.77 -13.11 -11.70
N PHE A 216 -8.64 -14.11 -11.53
CA PHE A 216 -8.22 -15.50 -11.36
C PHE A 216 -8.57 -16.39 -12.56
N ASN A 217 -8.75 -15.78 -13.72
CA ASN A 217 -8.94 -16.47 -15.01
C ASN A 217 -8.00 -15.86 -16.04
N ALA A 218 -7.02 -16.64 -16.50
CA ALA A 218 -5.95 -16.17 -17.38
C ALA A 218 -6.49 -15.59 -18.70
N ASP A 219 -7.47 -16.24 -19.31
CA ASP A 219 -8.05 -15.77 -20.59
C ASP A 219 -8.83 -14.46 -20.41
N LYS A 220 -9.58 -14.35 -19.32
CA LYS A 220 -10.34 -13.11 -19.02
C LYS A 220 -9.43 -11.96 -18.63
N PHE A 221 -8.37 -12.22 -17.87
CA PHE A 221 -7.37 -11.22 -17.54
C PHE A 221 -6.67 -10.71 -18.80
N LYS A 222 -6.23 -11.63 -19.67
CA LYS A 222 -5.65 -11.28 -20.96
C LYS A 222 -6.61 -10.45 -21.82
N ALA A 223 -7.87 -10.86 -21.92
CA ALA A 223 -8.90 -10.10 -22.66
C ALA A 223 -9.14 -8.71 -22.03
N ALA A 224 -9.03 -8.57 -20.70
CA ALA A 224 -9.12 -7.27 -20.04
C ALA A 224 -7.95 -6.34 -20.42
N VAL A 225 -6.73 -6.87 -20.48
CA VAL A 225 -5.54 -6.12 -20.92
C VAL A 225 -5.65 -5.70 -22.38
N GLU A 226 -6.14 -6.59 -23.25
CA GLU A 226 -6.30 -6.33 -24.69
C GLU A 226 -7.44 -5.36 -25.02
N ARG A 227 -8.42 -5.18 -24.13
CA ARG A 227 -9.51 -4.20 -24.29
C ARG A 227 -9.11 -2.76 -23.92
N GLY A 228 -8.12 -2.62 -23.07
CA GLY A 228 -7.61 -1.31 -22.60
C GLY A 228 -6.55 -0.80 -23.49
#